data_ddc1c8e7f779e0643b7fc40dd9e53aa4
#
_entry.id   ddc1c8e7f779e0643b7fc40dd9e53aa4
#
_cell.length_a   1.000
_cell.length_b   1.000
_cell.length_c   1.000
_cell.angle_alpha   90.00
_cell.angle_beta   90.00
_cell.angle_gamma   90.00
#
_symmetry.space_group_name_H-M   'P 1'
#
loop_
_entity.id
_entity.type
_entity.pdbx_description
1 polymer ?
#
loop_
_entity_poly.entity_id
_entity_poly.type
_entity_poly.pdbx_seq_one_letter_code
_entity_poly.pdbx_strand_id
1 'polypeptide(L)'
;LWAITDEGGAFTIANVPEGATTLEITTLGYVTRSISFALSHNTDLKNIRLKEDNLSLPGVEVTARKQSTMGTTTYTLDRTTLDHSQVLSLNDIMSLLPGGQTVNSTLMNDTRLALRSSTGERGNAAFGTAIEVDGMRLDNNASMSETQSASTRNVAASNIESVEVIAGIPGVEYGDVSNGVVKVNTRRGHSPWIVEASVNPYTRQVALSKGLTLGHRGGTLNFSLEHARSFADIASPHTAYNRNILSATYSKAFALRGTTLNLTAGLTGNIGGYNSEADPDAFRDTYQRQRDNLLRGNMQLDWLCNTRSAGVFNVNLQAAFSYADKRSESYVNTSSSSSQAYLHTMTDG
;
A
#
# COMPACT_ATOMS: atom_id res chain seq x y z
N LEU A 1 -18.88 10.56 4.63
CA LEU A 1 -19.86 9.48 4.37
C LEU A 1 -19.64 8.97 2.96
N TRP A 2 -19.74 7.66 2.76
CA TRP A 2 -19.56 7.05 1.45
C TRP A 2 -20.52 5.86 1.28
N ALA A 3 -20.75 5.46 0.04
CA ALA A 3 -21.49 4.27 -0.33
C ALA A 3 -20.90 3.67 -1.59
N ILE A 4 -21.10 2.37 -1.78
CA ILE A 4 -20.75 1.66 -3.01
C ILE A 4 -22.04 1.34 -3.75
N THR A 5 -22.04 1.53 -5.07
CA THR A 5 -23.17 1.18 -5.92
C THR A 5 -23.35 -0.34 -6.00
N ASP A 6 -24.60 -0.79 -6.11
CA ASP A 6 -24.95 -2.17 -6.45
C ASP A 6 -24.73 -2.46 -7.95
N GLU A 7 -25.06 -3.68 -8.41
CA GLU A 7 -24.96 -4.08 -9.83
C GLU A 7 -25.84 -3.24 -10.77
N GLY A 8 -26.93 -2.69 -10.26
CA GLY A 8 -27.80 -1.77 -10.99
C GLY A 8 -27.33 -0.33 -10.98
N GLY A 9 -26.21 -0.05 -10.29
CA GLY A 9 -25.70 1.31 -10.11
C GLY A 9 -26.44 2.11 -9.05
N ALA A 10 -27.31 1.50 -8.24
CA ALA A 10 -28.02 2.18 -7.19
C ALA A 10 -27.18 2.28 -5.91
N PHE A 11 -27.27 3.40 -5.22
CA PHE A 11 -26.64 3.64 -3.93
C PHE A 11 -27.54 4.42 -3.00
N THR A 12 -27.30 4.31 -1.71
CA THR A 12 -27.97 5.08 -0.67
C THR A 12 -26.97 5.53 0.37
N ILE A 13 -26.92 6.81 0.64
CA ILE A 13 -26.12 7.39 1.74
C ILE A 13 -27.10 7.87 2.81
N ALA A 14 -27.05 7.27 3.97
CA ALA A 14 -27.89 7.62 5.09
C ALA A 14 -27.21 8.64 6.02
N ASN A 15 -28.02 9.42 6.74
CA ASN A 15 -27.58 10.35 7.79
C ASN A 15 -26.62 11.46 7.29
N VAL A 16 -26.82 11.92 6.07
CA VAL A 16 -26.12 13.10 5.57
C VAL A 16 -26.67 14.34 6.30
N PRO A 17 -25.82 15.20 6.89
CA PRO A 17 -26.26 16.41 7.54
C PRO A 17 -27.01 17.34 6.57
N GLU A 18 -28.06 18.01 7.06
CA GLU A 18 -28.75 19.04 6.30
C GLU A 18 -27.80 20.20 6.01
N GLY A 19 -27.95 20.81 4.84
CA GLY A 19 -27.13 21.94 4.41
C GLY A 19 -26.51 21.75 3.03
N ALA A 20 -25.54 22.59 2.71
CA ALA A 20 -24.77 22.49 1.46
C ALA A 20 -23.91 21.24 1.48
N THR A 21 -24.16 20.33 0.57
CA THR A 21 -23.48 19.02 0.48
C THR A 21 -22.93 18.82 -0.92
N THR A 22 -21.76 18.22 -1.01
CA THR A 22 -21.16 17.83 -2.29
C THR A 22 -21.04 16.31 -2.33
N LEU A 23 -21.65 15.69 -3.34
CA LEU A 23 -21.49 14.28 -3.65
C LEU A 23 -20.40 14.14 -4.72
N GLU A 24 -19.39 13.39 -4.41
CA GLU A 24 -18.33 13.03 -5.35
C GLU A 24 -18.47 11.55 -5.73
N ILE A 25 -18.49 11.29 -7.04
CA ILE A 25 -18.66 9.95 -7.59
C ILE A 25 -17.41 9.62 -8.40
N THR A 26 -16.72 8.56 -7.97
CA THR A 26 -15.49 8.09 -8.58
C THR A 26 -15.63 6.63 -8.96
N THR A 27 -15.17 6.27 -10.15
CA THR A 27 -15.02 4.88 -10.58
C THR A 27 -13.97 4.78 -11.66
N LEU A 28 -13.31 3.66 -11.75
CA LEU A 28 -12.27 3.44 -12.74
C LEU A 28 -12.84 3.47 -14.17
N GLY A 29 -12.19 4.18 -15.07
CA GLY A 29 -12.63 4.34 -16.47
C GLY A 29 -13.66 5.43 -16.69
N TYR A 30 -13.97 6.23 -15.69
CA TYR A 30 -14.90 7.36 -15.81
C TYR A 30 -14.33 8.62 -15.15
N VAL A 31 -14.68 9.78 -15.70
CA VAL A 31 -14.34 11.07 -15.12
C VAL A 31 -15.06 11.26 -13.79
N THR A 32 -14.32 11.58 -12.75
CA THR A 32 -14.89 11.92 -11.43
C THR A 32 -15.92 13.03 -11.57
N ARG A 33 -17.10 12.83 -11.01
CA ARG A 33 -18.18 13.81 -11.06
C ARG A 33 -18.54 14.29 -9.67
N SER A 34 -18.49 15.60 -9.47
CA SER A 34 -18.92 16.26 -8.25
C SER A 34 -20.23 16.99 -8.47
N ILE A 35 -21.19 16.79 -7.57
CA ILE A 35 -22.52 17.40 -7.61
C ILE A 35 -22.75 18.09 -6.26
N SER A 36 -22.89 19.41 -6.29
CA SER A 36 -23.20 20.21 -5.09
C SER A 36 -24.68 20.53 -5.05
N PHE A 37 -25.32 20.29 -3.93
CA PHE A 37 -26.75 20.57 -3.70
C PHE A 37 -27.00 20.88 -2.23
N ALA A 38 -28.14 21.52 -1.95
CA ALA A 38 -28.59 21.74 -0.58
C ALA A 38 -29.55 20.63 -0.16
N LEU A 39 -29.17 19.92 0.90
CA LEU A 39 -29.96 18.83 1.49
C LEU A 39 -30.87 19.42 2.57
N SER A 40 -32.19 19.33 2.41
CA SER A 40 -33.20 19.76 3.39
C SER A 40 -34.17 18.62 3.76
N HIS A 41 -34.17 17.54 3.01
CA HIS A 41 -35.02 16.38 3.20
C HIS A 41 -34.43 15.19 2.42
N ASN A 42 -35.03 14.02 2.58
CA ASN A 42 -34.63 12.86 1.76
C ASN A 42 -34.74 13.19 0.28
N THR A 43 -33.61 13.20 -0.39
CA THR A 43 -33.49 13.65 -1.78
C THR A 43 -33.10 12.46 -2.66
N ASP A 44 -33.86 12.26 -3.73
CA ASP A 44 -33.53 11.32 -4.79
C ASP A 44 -32.85 12.08 -5.93
N LEU A 45 -31.57 11.80 -6.16
CA LEU A 45 -30.77 12.41 -7.22
C LEU A 45 -31.01 11.80 -8.58
N LYS A 46 -31.90 10.81 -8.69
CA LYS A 46 -32.23 10.09 -9.92
C LYS A 46 -30.97 9.47 -10.58
N ASN A 47 -30.99 9.37 -11.90
CA ASN A 47 -29.90 8.79 -12.64
C ASN A 47 -28.76 9.77 -12.87
N ILE A 48 -27.61 9.47 -12.32
CA ILE A 48 -26.37 10.23 -12.52
C ILE A 48 -25.55 9.50 -13.58
N ARG A 49 -25.35 10.13 -14.73
CA ARG A 49 -24.51 9.57 -15.80
C ARG A 49 -23.08 10.03 -15.61
N LEU A 50 -22.16 9.09 -15.63
CA LEU A 50 -20.73 9.38 -15.66
C LEU A 50 -20.27 9.43 -17.12
N LYS A 51 -19.30 10.27 -17.41
CA LYS A 51 -18.66 10.33 -18.71
C LYS A 51 -17.49 9.34 -18.70
N GLU A 52 -17.42 8.47 -19.71
CA GLU A 52 -16.27 7.59 -19.88
C GLU A 52 -15.01 8.45 -20.05
N ASP A 53 -14.00 8.09 -19.30
CA ASP A 53 -12.66 8.62 -19.45
C ASP A 53 -11.95 7.76 -20.50
N ASN A 54 -12.11 8.15 -21.75
CA ASN A 54 -11.26 7.63 -22.80
C ASN A 54 -9.84 8.08 -22.45
N LEU A 55 -8.97 7.12 -22.18
CA LEU A 55 -7.54 7.29 -21.82
C LEU A 55 -6.75 8.15 -22.80
N SER A 56 -7.25 9.33 -23.12
CA SER A 56 -6.47 10.37 -23.76
C SER A 56 -5.67 11.04 -22.64
N LEU A 57 -4.39 10.69 -22.55
CA LEU A 57 -3.41 11.30 -21.68
C LEU A 57 -3.45 12.85 -21.79
N PRO A 58 -4.23 13.58 -20.99
CA PRO A 58 -3.96 15.00 -20.82
C PRO A 58 -2.59 15.07 -20.13
N GLY A 59 -1.78 16.03 -20.50
CA GLY A 59 -0.50 16.25 -19.85
C GLY A 59 -0.70 16.21 -18.33
N VAL A 60 -0.05 15.26 -17.66
CA VAL A 60 -0.29 14.99 -16.25
C VAL A 60 0.32 16.09 -15.45
N GLU A 61 -0.53 16.91 -14.91
CA GLU A 61 -0.17 17.79 -13.81
C GLU A 61 -0.24 16.95 -12.53
N VAL A 62 0.93 16.58 -12.01
CA VAL A 62 1.04 15.86 -10.73
C VAL A 62 0.61 16.83 -9.63
N THR A 63 -0.66 16.84 -9.34
CA THR A 63 -1.21 17.65 -8.25
C THR A 63 -1.25 16.83 -6.97
N ALA A 64 -0.19 16.91 -6.19
CA ALA A 64 -0.28 16.58 -4.77
C ALA A 64 -1.18 17.64 -4.12
N ARG A 65 -2.41 17.28 -3.76
CA ARG A 65 -3.30 18.21 -3.04
C ARG A 65 -2.75 18.42 -1.64
N LYS A 66 -2.25 19.62 -1.40
CA LYS A 66 -1.85 20.07 -0.06
C LYS A 66 -3.09 20.49 0.71
N GLN A 67 -3.46 19.74 1.73
CA GLN A 67 -4.47 20.13 2.70
C GLN A 67 -3.75 20.47 4.02
N SER A 68 -3.83 21.71 4.46
CA SER A 68 -3.23 22.14 5.73
C SER A 68 -4.34 22.32 6.75
N THR A 69 -4.34 21.48 7.78
CA THR A 69 -5.23 21.61 8.92
C THR A 69 -4.38 21.74 10.19
N MET A 70 -4.46 22.87 10.87
CA MET A 70 -3.83 23.16 12.17
C MET A 70 -2.45 22.51 12.41
N GLY A 71 -1.43 22.94 11.63
CA GLY A 71 -0.03 22.54 11.90
C GLY A 71 0.43 21.23 11.23
N THR A 72 -0.44 20.49 10.59
CA THR A 72 -0.09 19.31 9.80
C THR A 72 -0.19 19.61 8.31
N THR A 73 0.75 19.12 7.54
CA THR A 73 0.69 19.19 6.08
C THR A 73 0.37 17.79 5.56
N THR A 74 -0.76 17.66 4.89
CA THR A 74 -1.17 16.39 4.27
C THR A 74 -0.98 16.47 2.77
N TYR A 75 -0.32 15.46 2.21
CA TYR A 75 -0.16 15.26 0.77
C TYR A 75 -0.94 14.01 0.39
N THR A 76 -1.81 14.12 -0.61
CA THR A 76 -2.54 12.97 -1.15
C THR A 76 -2.07 12.72 -2.57
N LEU A 77 -1.62 11.50 -2.83
CA LEU A 77 -1.23 10.98 -4.13
C LEU A 77 -2.31 10.00 -4.57
N ASP A 78 -2.97 10.31 -5.66
CA ASP A 78 -4.02 9.47 -6.24
C ASP A 78 -3.45 8.42 -7.20
N ARG A 79 -4.30 7.51 -7.66
CA ARG A 79 -3.93 6.44 -8.57
C ARG A 79 -3.34 6.96 -9.88
N THR A 80 -3.89 8.04 -10.42
CA THR A 80 -3.42 8.66 -11.66
C THR A 80 -1.96 9.11 -11.53
N THR A 81 -1.61 9.74 -10.42
CA THR A 81 -0.25 10.13 -10.10
C THR A 81 0.70 8.93 -10.02
N LEU A 82 0.24 7.85 -9.37
CA LEU A 82 1.04 6.63 -9.22
C LEU A 82 1.29 5.93 -10.55
N ASP A 83 0.30 5.85 -11.42
CA ASP A 83 0.41 5.23 -12.74
C ASP A 83 1.41 5.95 -13.64
N HIS A 84 1.44 7.28 -13.57
CA HIS A 84 2.36 8.08 -14.37
C HIS A 84 3.79 8.07 -13.82
N SER A 85 3.97 7.82 -12.55
CA SER A 85 5.27 7.84 -11.90
C SER A 85 6.01 6.50 -11.95
N GLN A 86 5.38 5.46 -12.50
CA GLN A 86 5.95 4.11 -12.63
C GLN A 86 6.58 3.57 -11.34
N VAL A 87 5.92 3.81 -10.23
CA VAL A 87 6.38 3.39 -8.91
C VAL A 87 6.26 1.86 -8.75
N LEU A 88 7.29 1.25 -8.21
CA LEU A 88 7.37 -0.19 -7.96
C LEU A 88 6.95 -0.55 -6.53
N SER A 89 7.29 0.31 -5.59
CA SER A 89 7.07 0.12 -4.15
C SER A 89 6.67 1.42 -3.47
N LEU A 90 6.22 1.31 -2.22
CA LEU A 90 5.88 2.49 -1.41
C LEU A 90 7.07 3.45 -1.24
N ASN A 91 8.31 2.94 -1.26
CA ASN A 91 9.48 3.80 -1.16
C ASN A 91 9.61 4.76 -2.34
N ASP A 92 9.29 4.30 -3.55
CA ASP A 92 9.38 5.14 -4.76
C ASP A 92 8.37 6.28 -4.73
N ILE A 93 7.23 6.05 -4.07
CA ILE A 93 6.18 7.06 -3.87
C ILE A 93 6.71 8.24 -3.08
N MET A 94 7.63 8.02 -2.16
CA MET A 94 8.22 9.08 -1.35
C MET A 94 9.09 10.03 -2.15
N SER A 95 9.65 9.59 -3.27
CA SER A 95 10.41 10.46 -4.19
C SER A 95 9.53 11.53 -4.84
N LEU A 96 8.22 11.31 -4.88
CA LEU A 96 7.24 12.25 -5.44
C LEU A 96 6.88 13.38 -4.48
N LEU A 97 7.25 13.26 -3.21
CA LEU A 97 6.97 14.29 -2.21
C LEU A 97 8.00 15.42 -2.25
N PRO A 98 7.63 16.64 -1.84
CA PRO A 98 8.57 17.76 -1.76
C PRO A 98 9.77 17.40 -0.86
N GLY A 99 10.98 17.53 -1.38
CA GLY A 99 12.22 17.13 -0.70
C GLY A 99 12.56 15.65 -0.84
N GLY A 100 11.76 14.88 -1.57
CA GLY A 100 12.08 13.50 -1.91
C GLY A 100 13.31 13.40 -2.82
N GLN A 101 14.05 12.32 -2.69
CA GLN A 101 15.17 12.02 -3.57
C GLN A 101 14.71 11.03 -4.64
N THR A 102 15.12 11.28 -5.89
CA THR A 102 14.89 10.32 -6.96
C THR A 102 15.80 9.10 -6.73
N VAL A 103 15.19 7.97 -6.50
CA VAL A 103 15.89 6.70 -6.31
C VAL A 103 15.51 5.77 -7.46
N ASN A 104 16.47 5.03 -8.00
CA ASN A 104 16.14 3.97 -8.95
C ASN A 104 15.28 2.91 -8.27
N SER A 105 14.14 2.62 -8.85
CA SER A 105 13.19 1.63 -8.33
C SER A 105 13.83 0.24 -8.32
N THR A 106 14.15 -0.25 -7.14
CA THR A 106 14.74 -1.58 -6.92
C THR A 106 14.24 -2.18 -5.62
N LEU A 107 14.09 -3.49 -5.58
CA LEU A 107 13.77 -4.24 -4.36
C LEU A 107 15.02 -4.77 -3.65
N MET A 108 16.21 -4.55 -4.21
CA MET A 108 17.47 -5.06 -3.65
C MET A 108 17.79 -4.45 -2.29
N ASN A 109 17.51 -3.17 -2.13
CA ASN A 109 17.74 -2.46 -0.88
C ASN A 109 16.46 -2.48 -0.04
N ASP A 110 16.59 -2.83 1.23
CA ASP A 110 15.52 -2.65 2.20
C ASP A 110 15.43 -1.17 2.57
N THR A 111 14.68 -0.45 1.76
CA THR A 111 14.49 0.98 1.97
C THR A 111 13.39 1.22 2.97
N ARG A 112 13.66 2.09 3.90
CA ARG A 112 12.78 2.43 5.00
C ARG A 112 12.34 3.85 4.84
N LEU A 113 11.09 4.06 5.08
CA LEU A 113 10.47 5.35 4.92
C LEU A 113 10.73 6.20 6.16
N ALA A 114 11.40 7.32 5.97
CA ALA A 114 11.61 8.30 7.02
C ALA A 114 11.14 9.69 6.54
N LEU A 115 10.10 10.19 7.17
CA LEU A 115 9.67 11.58 7.02
C LEU A 115 10.50 12.42 7.97
N ARG A 116 11.25 13.42 7.47
CA ARG A 116 12.05 14.34 8.27
C ARG A 116 13.07 13.66 9.21
N SER A 117 13.85 12.70 8.72
CA SER A 117 14.95 12.21 9.54
C SER A 117 16.01 13.30 9.66
N SER A 118 16.23 13.84 10.86
CA SER A 118 17.46 14.51 11.16
C SER A 118 18.59 13.48 11.12
N THR A 119 19.59 13.74 10.31
CA THR A 119 20.78 12.90 10.12
C THR A 119 21.61 12.78 11.41
N GLY A 120 21.07 12.27 12.47
CA GLY A 120 21.76 12.18 13.75
C GLY A 120 21.04 11.38 14.81
N GLU A 121 19.74 11.26 14.69
CA GLU A 121 18.97 10.46 15.63
C GLU A 121 19.04 8.98 15.22
N ARG A 122 20.06 8.30 15.65
CA ARG A 122 20.06 6.85 15.81
C ARG A 122 19.11 6.41 16.93
N GLY A 123 18.19 7.30 17.34
CA GLY A 123 17.25 7.10 18.40
C GLY A 123 15.97 6.47 17.86
N ASN A 124 15.67 5.31 18.36
CA ASN A 124 14.35 4.70 18.49
C ASN A 124 13.41 4.89 17.28
N ALA A 125 13.76 4.30 16.15
CA ALA A 125 12.93 4.31 14.93
C ALA A 125 11.54 3.69 15.15
N ALA A 126 11.28 3.07 16.31
CA ALA A 126 9.96 2.66 16.73
C ALA A 126 8.97 3.83 16.83
N PHE A 127 9.48 5.04 17.11
CA PHE A 127 8.70 6.28 17.23
C PHE A 127 8.79 7.18 15.98
N GLY A 128 9.35 6.71 14.90
CA GLY A 128 9.58 7.50 13.69
C GLY A 128 8.31 7.77 12.88
N THR A 129 8.31 7.29 11.64
CA THR A 129 7.18 7.37 10.71
C THR A 129 6.35 6.10 10.80
N ALA A 130 5.04 6.23 11.02
CA ALA A 130 4.12 5.10 10.92
C ALA A 130 3.66 4.91 9.48
N ILE A 131 3.55 3.66 9.06
CA ILE A 131 2.95 3.28 7.79
C ILE A 131 1.72 2.45 8.09
N GLU A 132 0.57 2.86 7.57
CA GLU A 132 -0.68 2.15 7.69
C GLU A 132 -1.16 1.71 6.31
N VAL A 133 -1.52 0.45 6.18
CA VAL A 133 -2.15 -0.09 4.97
C VAL A 133 -3.56 -0.52 5.34
N ASP A 134 -4.55 0.12 4.76
CA ASP A 134 -5.97 -0.10 5.05
C ASP A 134 -6.31 -0.02 6.54
N GLY A 135 -5.74 0.96 7.25
CA GLY A 135 -5.93 1.17 8.69
C GLY A 135 -5.11 0.22 9.58
N MET A 136 -4.29 -0.64 9.01
CA MET A 136 -3.39 -1.51 9.76
C MET A 136 -1.97 -0.96 9.71
N ARG A 137 -1.40 -0.71 10.89
CA ARG A 137 0.00 -0.30 11.00
C ARG A 137 0.92 -1.45 10.58
N LEU A 138 1.88 -1.16 9.73
CA LEU A 138 2.93 -2.11 9.40
C LEU A 138 3.83 -2.32 10.59
N ASP A 139 4.20 -3.58 10.80
CA ASP A 139 5.13 -3.96 11.85
C ASP A 139 6.50 -3.32 11.59
N ASN A 140 6.97 -2.60 12.59
CA ASN A 140 8.30 -2.03 12.64
C ASN A 140 9.21 -2.73 13.66
N ASN A 141 8.79 -3.89 14.18
CA ASN A 141 9.60 -4.74 15.04
C ASN A 141 10.79 -5.25 14.24
N ALA A 142 11.83 -4.46 14.24
CA ALA A 142 13.12 -4.87 13.76
C ALA A 142 13.72 -5.92 14.70
N SER A 143 14.72 -6.62 14.21
CA SER A 143 15.56 -7.45 15.06
C SER A 143 16.02 -6.66 16.29
N MET A 144 16.15 -7.32 17.42
CA MET A 144 16.46 -6.71 18.73
C MET A 144 17.74 -5.82 18.76
N SER A 145 18.53 -5.81 17.70
CA SER A 145 19.79 -5.08 17.65
C SER A 145 19.67 -3.65 17.07
N GLU A 146 18.66 -3.39 16.24
CA GLU A 146 18.48 -2.06 15.63
C GLU A 146 17.00 -1.78 15.41
N THR A 147 16.51 -0.73 16.02
CA THR A 147 15.17 -0.20 15.80
C THR A 147 15.09 0.42 14.40
N GLN A 148 14.43 -0.27 13.52
CA GLN A 148 14.32 0.19 12.14
C GLN A 148 12.84 0.36 11.80
N SER A 149 12.50 1.39 11.01
CA SER A 149 11.14 1.62 10.52
C SER A 149 10.61 0.45 9.68
N ALA A 150 9.31 0.41 9.44
CA ALA A 150 8.68 -0.63 8.64
C ALA A 150 9.29 -0.70 7.22
N SER A 151 9.53 -1.92 6.74
CA SER A 151 9.99 -2.15 5.37
C SER A 151 8.87 -1.78 4.38
N THR A 152 9.19 -0.96 3.41
CA THR A 152 8.28 -0.56 2.33
C THR A 152 8.29 -1.55 1.17
N ARG A 153 9.25 -2.47 1.16
CA ARG A 153 9.49 -3.43 0.08
C ARG A 153 8.29 -4.33 -0.19
N ASN A 154 7.55 -4.71 0.86
CA ASN A 154 6.43 -5.64 0.80
C ASN A 154 5.07 -4.95 0.61
N VAL A 155 5.07 -3.68 0.19
CA VAL A 155 3.87 -2.94 -0.20
C VAL A 155 3.94 -2.68 -1.69
N ALA A 156 3.18 -3.46 -2.45
CA ALA A 156 3.12 -3.38 -3.90
C ALA A 156 2.40 -2.12 -4.37
N ALA A 157 3.03 -1.33 -5.24
CA ALA A 157 2.41 -0.12 -5.78
C ALA A 157 1.22 -0.44 -6.72
N SER A 158 1.22 -1.60 -7.35
CA SER A 158 0.17 -2.05 -8.28
C SER A 158 -1.23 -2.14 -7.65
N ASN A 159 -1.31 -2.43 -6.34
CA ASN A 159 -2.58 -2.55 -5.61
C ASN A 159 -2.97 -1.29 -4.82
N ILE A 160 -2.18 -0.22 -4.91
CA ILE A 160 -2.45 1.04 -4.20
C ILE A 160 -3.44 1.88 -5.00
N GLU A 161 -4.48 2.37 -4.36
CA GLU A 161 -5.42 3.35 -4.90
C GLU A 161 -4.98 4.77 -4.59
N SER A 162 -4.60 5.01 -3.35
CA SER A 162 -4.11 6.32 -2.90
C SER A 162 -3.13 6.21 -1.75
N VAL A 163 -2.26 7.20 -1.66
CA VAL A 163 -1.35 7.38 -0.52
C VAL A 163 -1.57 8.76 0.06
N GLU A 164 -1.83 8.81 1.35
CA GLU A 164 -1.95 10.03 2.11
C GLU A 164 -0.76 10.14 3.06
N VAL A 165 0.00 11.20 2.94
CA VAL A 165 1.17 11.46 3.78
C VAL A 165 0.88 12.64 4.69
N ILE A 166 0.79 12.37 5.98
CA ILE A 166 0.61 13.36 7.04
C ILE A 166 1.99 13.68 7.59
N ALA A 167 2.55 14.81 7.15
CA ALA A 167 3.86 15.27 7.59
C ALA A 167 3.73 16.21 8.81
N GLY A 168 4.51 15.95 9.85
CA GLY A 168 4.51 16.71 11.07
C GLY A 168 4.02 15.89 12.27
N ILE A 169 3.48 16.57 13.27
CA ILE A 169 2.95 15.90 14.47
C ILE A 169 1.55 15.41 14.14
N PRO A 170 1.34 14.10 14.04
CA PRO A 170 0.01 13.54 13.77
C PRO A 170 -0.92 13.74 14.97
N GLY A 171 -2.22 13.55 14.75
CA GLY A 171 -3.21 13.61 15.81
C GLY A 171 -2.96 12.59 16.93
N VAL A 172 -3.56 12.80 18.08
CA VAL A 172 -3.43 11.94 19.27
C VAL A 172 -3.90 10.50 19.07
N GLU A 173 -4.62 10.24 17.99
CA GLU A 173 -5.05 8.91 17.56
C GLU A 173 -3.89 8.01 17.11
N TYR A 174 -2.77 8.63 16.69
CA TYR A 174 -1.56 7.92 16.30
C TYR A 174 -0.58 7.91 17.47
N GLY A 175 -0.60 6.86 18.26
CA GLY A 175 0.39 6.64 19.31
C GLY A 175 1.77 6.35 18.71
N ASP A 176 2.82 6.70 19.44
CA ASP A 176 4.20 6.33 19.14
C ASP A 176 4.72 6.79 17.76
N VAL A 177 4.34 7.99 17.33
CA VAL A 177 4.74 8.56 16.05
C VAL A 177 5.28 9.97 16.25
N SER A 178 6.50 10.23 15.81
CA SER A 178 7.16 11.54 15.94
C SER A 178 7.27 12.31 14.62
N ASN A 179 7.35 11.63 13.50
CA ASN A 179 7.73 12.23 12.21
C ASN A 179 6.59 12.31 11.19
N GLY A 180 5.49 11.61 11.42
CA GLY A 180 4.34 11.62 10.55
C GLY A 180 3.79 10.23 10.27
N VAL A 181 2.70 10.18 9.51
CA VAL A 181 1.98 8.95 9.16
C VAL A 181 1.82 8.87 7.65
N VAL A 182 2.05 7.70 7.10
CA VAL A 182 1.74 7.37 5.70
C VAL A 182 0.60 6.38 5.67
N LYS A 183 -0.53 6.80 5.15
CA LYS A 183 -1.70 5.95 4.96
C LYS A 183 -1.76 5.48 3.53
N VAL A 184 -1.83 4.19 3.35
CA VAL A 184 -1.96 3.53 2.06
C VAL A 184 -3.34 2.89 1.99
N ASN A 185 -4.12 3.29 1.01
CA ASN A 185 -5.40 2.70 0.71
C ASN A 185 -5.26 1.78 -0.50
N THR A 186 -5.67 0.53 -0.36
CA THR A 186 -5.68 -0.42 -1.47
C THR A 186 -6.95 -0.27 -2.31
N ARG A 187 -6.88 -0.76 -3.55
CA ARG A 187 -8.01 -0.72 -4.48
C ARG A 187 -9.22 -1.46 -3.93
N ARG A 188 -10.40 -0.84 -4.05
CA ARG A 188 -11.69 -1.38 -3.60
C ARG A 188 -12.74 -1.19 -4.69
N GLY A 189 -13.84 -1.92 -4.57
CA GLY A 189 -14.97 -1.79 -5.48
C GLY A 189 -14.85 -2.63 -6.75
N HIS A 190 -15.72 -2.37 -7.71
CA HIS A 190 -15.69 -3.02 -9.01
C HIS A 190 -14.61 -2.42 -9.91
N SER A 191 -13.80 -3.25 -10.53
CA SER A 191 -12.82 -2.82 -11.53
C SER A 191 -12.71 -3.84 -12.66
N PRO A 192 -12.39 -3.42 -13.89
CA PRO A 192 -12.07 -4.35 -14.97
C PRO A 192 -10.82 -5.17 -14.64
N TRP A 193 -10.47 -6.09 -15.51
CA TRP A 193 -9.14 -6.69 -15.47
C TRP A 193 -8.07 -5.63 -15.74
N ILE A 194 -7.12 -5.54 -14.85
CA ILE A 194 -5.98 -4.63 -14.95
C ILE A 194 -4.72 -5.49 -14.97
N VAL A 195 -3.96 -5.37 -16.03
CA VAL A 195 -2.65 -6.01 -16.19
C VAL A 195 -1.61 -4.89 -16.25
N GLU A 196 -0.68 -4.92 -15.33
CA GLU A 196 0.42 -3.97 -15.28
C GLU A 196 1.73 -4.73 -15.51
N ALA A 197 2.57 -4.24 -16.38
CA ALA A 197 3.92 -4.75 -16.59
C ALA A 197 4.90 -3.58 -16.56
N SER A 198 5.92 -3.70 -15.75
CA SER A 198 6.99 -2.71 -15.64
C SER A 198 8.33 -3.39 -15.80
N VAL A 199 9.18 -2.81 -16.62
CA VAL A 199 10.53 -3.29 -16.86
C VAL A 199 11.49 -2.10 -16.82
N ASN A 200 12.43 -2.15 -15.93
CA ASN A 200 13.56 -1.24 -15.91
C ASN A 200 14.88 -2.05 -15.91
N PRO A 201 16.05 -1.44 -16.01
CA PRO A 201 17.31 -2.19 -16.05
C PRO A 201 17.52 -3.14 -14.88
N TYR A 202 16.98 -2.82 -13.71
CA TYR A 202 17.20 -3.59 -12.48
C TYR A 202 16.00 -4.39 -12.02
N THR A 203 14.80 -4.13 -12.56
CA THR A 203 13.57 -4.74 -12.03
C THR A 203 12.62 -5.11 -13.15
N ARG A 204 11.99 -6.27 -13.00
CA ARG A 204 10.87 -6.74 -13.82
C ARG A 204 9.68 -7.01 -12.89
N GLN A 205 8.53 -6.47 -13.25
CA GLN A 205 7.30 -6.63 -12.48
C GLN A 205 6.14 -6.94 -13.43
N VAL A 206 5.28 -7.84 -12.98
CA VAL A 206 3.99 -8.11 -13.62
C VAL A 206 2.95 -8.18 -12.51
N ALA A 207 1.85 -7.50 -12.71
CA ALA A 207 0.73 -7.52 -11.77
C ALA A 207 -0.59 -7.73 -12.52
N LEU A 208 -1.50 -8.42 -11.87
CA LEU A 208 -2.86 -8.70 -12.34
C LEU A 208 -3.83 -8.37 -11.22
N SER A 209 -4.84 -7.58 -11.50
CA SER A 209 -5.87 -7.25 -10.51
C SER A 209 -7.27 -7.20 -11.12
N LYS A 210 -8.28 -7.46 -10.28
CA LYS A 210 -9.69 -7.43 -10.65
C LYS A 210 -10.57 -7.12 -9.45
N GLY A 211 -11.56 -6.26 -9.65
CA GLY A 211 -12.66 -6.06 -8.70
C GLY A 211 -13.93 -6.75 -9.18
N LEU A 212 -14.44 -7.68 -8.39
CA LEU A 212 -15.64 -8.46 -8.65
C LEU A 212 -16.79 -7.96 -7.79
N THR A 213 -17.98 -7.83 -8.38
CA THR A 213 -19.21 -7.66 -7.63
C THR A 213 -19.83 -9.03 -7.37
N LEU A 214 -20.08 -9.37 -6.11
CA LEU A 214 -20.61 -10.66 -5.68
C LEU A 214 -22.14 -10.67 -5.66
N GLY A 215 -22.77 -10.39 -6.80
CA GLY A 215 -24.22 -10.33 -6.94
C GLY A 215 -24.87 -9.16 -6.18
N HIS A 216 -26.18 -9.04 -6.33
CA HIS A 216 -26.97 -7.87 -5.85
C HIS A 216 -26.87 -7.57 -4.34
N ARG A 217 -26.46 -8.53 -3.52
CA ARG A 217 -26.30 -8.37 -2.06
C ARG A 217 -24.96 -8.87 -1.53
N GLY A 218 -24.04 -9.25 -2.41
CA GLY A 218 -22.81 -9.93 -2.02
C GLY A 218 -21.67 -9.00 -1.63
N GLY A 219 -21.73 -7.71 -1.98
CA GLY A 219 -20.61 -6.79 -1.80
C GLY A 219 -19.59 -6.91 -2.95
N THR A 220 -18.39 -6.42 -2.74
CA THR A 220 -17.31 -6.42 -3.72
C THR A 220 -16.08 -7.15 -3.19
N LEU A 221 -15.40 -7.88 -4.06
CA LEU A 221 -14.15 -8.57 -3.79
C LEU A 221 -13.10 -8.09 -4.79
N ASN A 222 -12.06 -7.44 -4.31
CA ASN A 222 -10.89 -7.14 -5.08
C ASN A 222 -9.81 -8.18 -4.80
N PHE A 223 -9.13 -8.63 -5.84
CA PHE A 223 -7.94 -9.41 -5.69
C PHE A 223 -6.83 -8.87 -6.59
N SER A 224 -5.59 -9.00 -6.14
CA SER A 224 -4.40 -8.68 -6.92
C SER A 224 -3.32 -9.73 -6.72
N LEU A 225 -2.62 -10.02 -7.79
CA LEU A 225 -1.45 -10.88 -7.81
C LEU A 225 -0.32 -10.09 -8.44
N GLU A 226 0.83 -10.07 -7.79
CA GLU A 226 2.02 -9.40 -8.30
C GLU A 226 3.23 -10.30 -8.18
N HIS A 227 4.02 -10.35 -9.24
CA HIS A 227 5.36 -10.91 -9.24
C HIS A 227 6.36 -9.81 -9.61
N ALA A 228 7.37 -9.60 -8.78
CA ALA A 228 8.45 -8.66 -9.05
C ALA A 228 9.80 -9.31 -8.74
N ARG A 229 10.77 -9.08 -9.61
CA ARG A 229 12.15 -9.54 -9.44
C ARG A 229 13.10 -8.39 -9.72
N SER A 230 13.93 -8.07 -8.73
CA SER A 230 14.99 -7.06 -8.85
C SER A 230 16.37 -7.73 -8.79
N PHE A 231 17.27 -7.23 -9.63
CA PHE A 231 18.64 -7.73 -9.76
C PHE A 231 19.62 -6.71 -9.19
N ALA A 232 20.71 -7.18 -8.62
CA ALA A 232 21.80 -6.31 -8.19
C ALA A 232 22.52 -5.67 -9.37
N ASP A 233 22.71 -6.45 -10.42
CA ASP A 233 23.32 -6.04 -11.67
C ASP A 233 22.69 -6.83 -12.83
N ILE A 234 22.56 -6.19 -13.98
CA ILE A 234 22.12 -6.84 -15.22
C ILE A 234 23.06 -7.97 -15.61
N ALA A 235 24.36 -7.78 -15.41
CA ALA A 235 25.39 -8.75 -15.76
C ALA A 235 25.45 -9.93 -14.76
N SER A 236 24.84 -9.80 -13.57
CA SER A 236 24.81 -10.83 -12.54
C SER A 236 23.37 -11.18 -12.14
N PRO A 237 22.66 -11.97 -12.95
CA PRO A 237 21.26 -12.32 -12.67
C PRO A 237 21.11 -13.27 -11.46
N HIS A 238 22.22 -13.80 -10.92
CA HIS A 238 22.28 -14.72 -9.81
C HIS A 238 21.95 -14.03 -8.47
N THR A 239 22.16 -12.73 -8.37
CA THR A 239 21.86 -11.95 -7.18
C THR A 239 20.57 -11.17 -7.40
N ALA A 240 19.48 -11.59 -6.78
CA ALA A 240 18.17 -11.03 -6.99
C ALA A 240 17.30 -11.07 -5.73
N TYR A 241 16.37 -10.13 -5.65
CA TYR A 241 15.25 -10.17 -4.72
C TYR A 241 13.96 -10.52 -5.48
N ASN A 242 13.24 -11.52 -5.00
CA ASN A 242 11.94 -11.89 -5.54
C ASN A 242 10.84 -11.50 -4.57
N ARG A 243 9.73 -10.99 -5.12
CA ARG A 243 8.53 -10.63 -4.38
C ARG A 243 7.30 -11.18 -5.11
N ASN A 244 6.50 -11.97 -4.39
CA ASN A 244 5.22 -12.46 -4.88
C ASN A 244 4.16 -12.03 -3.87
N ILE A 245 3.26 -11.15 -4.27
CA ILE A 245 2.20 -10.65 -3.41
C ILE A 245 0.86 -11.12 -3.95
N LEU A 246 0.06 -11.70 -3.06
CA LEU A 246 -1.34 -11.99 -3.27
C LEU A 246 -2.15 -11.17 -2.28
N SER A 247 -3.10 -10.37 -2.77
CA SER A 247 -4.00 -9.59 -1.93
C SER A 247 -5.43 -9.87 -2.30
N ALA A 248 -6.31 -9.91 -1.30
CA ALA A 248 -7.75 -10.00 -1.47
C ALA A 248 -8.41 -9.03 -0.47
N THR A 249 -9.30 -8.16 -0.95
CA THR A 249 -10.04 -7.21 -0.11
C THR A 249 -11.52 -7.33 -0.40
N TYR A 250 -12.29 -7.69 0.61
CA TYR A 250 -13.74 -7.75 0.57
C TYR A 250 -14.33 -6.50 1.21
N SER A 251 -15.32 -5.89 0.56
CA SER A 251 -16.02 -4.72 1.07
C SER A 251 -17.52 -4.86 0.88
N LYS A 252 -18.29 -4.56 1.93
CA LYS A 252 -19.75 -4.62 1.88
C LYS A 252 -20.37 -3.58 2.79
N ALA A 253 -21.37 -2.87 2.26
CA ALA A 253 -22.26 -2.03 3.03
C ALA A 253 -23.57 -2.76 3.30
N PHE A 254 -23.99 -2.80 4.56
CA PHE A 254 -25.27 -3.37 4.99
C PHE A 254 -26.21 -2.23 5.37
N ALA A 255 -27.35 -2.15 4.68
CA ALA A 255 -28.42 -1.24 5.07
C ALA A 255 -29.22 -1.88 6.21
N LEU A 256 -29.12 -1.32 7.41
CA LEU A 256 -29.86 -1.72 8.60
C LEU A 256 -30.85 -0.60 8.93
N ARG A 257 -32.13 -0.86 9.08
CA ARG A 257 -33.25 0.05 9.46
C ARG A 257 -32.82 1.49 9.82
N GLY A 258 -32.49 2.30 8.81
CA GLY A 258 -32.08 3.70 8.98
C GLY A 258 -30.61 3.94 9.35
N THR A 259 -29.75 2.90 9.33
CA THR A 259 -28.31 2.98 9.60
C THR A 259 -27.54 2.20 8.56
N THR A 260 -26.28 2.53 8.38
CA THR A 260 -25.38 1.80 7.47
C THR A 260 -24.23 1.19 8.25
N LEU A 261 -24.01 -0.10 8.04
CA LEU A 261 -22.88 -0.84 8.56
C LEU A 261 -21.93 -1.13 7.39
N ASN A 262 -20.72 -0.62 7.44
CA ASN A 262 -19.69 -0.88 6.44
C ASN A 262 -18.69 -1.91 6.99
N LEU A 263 -18.49 -2.98 6.25
CA LEU A 263 -17.48 -4.01 6.55
C LEU A 263 -16.44 -4.00 5.44
N THR A 264 -15.18 -3.92 5.84
CA THR A 264 -14.03 -4.15 4.97
C THR A 264 -13.14 -5.20 5.62
N ALA A 265 -12.76 -6.22 4.87
CA ALA A 265 -11.82 -7.24 5.33
C ALA A 265 -10.78 -7.50 4.25
N GLY A 266 -9.51 -7.46 4.61
CA GLY A 266 -8.39 -7.64 3.71
C GLY A 266 -7.47 -8.77 4.18
N LEU A 267 -6.89 -9.48 3.22
CA LEU A 267 -5.82 -10.44 3.44
C LEU A 267 -4.74 -10.22 2.39
N THR A 268 -3.50 -10.08 2.84
CA THR A 268 -2.34 -9.90 1.97
C THR A 268 -1.24 -10.86 2.39
N GLY A 269 -0.79 -11.69 1.46
CA GLY A 269 0.37 -12.55 1.62
C GLY A 269 1.51 -12.11 0.71
N ASN A 270 2.74 -12.12 1.23
CA ASN A 270 3.97 -11.97 0.47
C ASN A 270 4.82 -13.22 0.66
N ILE A 271 5.33 -13.76 -0.43
CA ILE A 271 6.32 -14.85 -0.43
C ILE A 271 7.49 -14.37 -1.28
N GLY A 272 8.66 -14.30 -0.66
CA GLY A 272 9.82 -13.81 -1.37
C GLY A 272 11.08 -13.81 -0.54
N GLY A 273 12.05 -13.10 -1.05
CA GLY A 273 13.32 -12.94 -0.37
C GLY A 273 14.47 -12.68 -1.33
N TYR A 274 15.61 -12.47 -0.73
CA TYR A 274 16.87 -12.23 -1.40
C TYR A 274 17.63 -13.54 -1.59
N ASN A 275 18.21 -13.72 -2.76
CA ASN A 275 19.13 -14.80 -3.05
C ASN A 275 20.33 -14.25 -3.82
N SER A 276 21.51 -14.43 -3.27
CA SER A 276 22.75 -14.30 -4.02
C SER A 276 23.33 -15.71 -4.15
N GLU A 277 23.37 -16.23 -5.35
CA GLU A 277 24.09 -17.46 -5.63
C GLU A 277 25.58 -17.14 -5.82
N ALA A 278 26.43 -18.09 -5.44
CA ALA A 278 27.83 -18.04 -5.80
C ALA A 278 27.94 -17.88 -7.32
N ASP A 279 28.78 -16.98 -7.76
CA ASP A 279 29.11 -16.85 -9.17
C ASP A 279 30.20 -17.89 -9.50
N PRO A 280 29.87 -18.96 -10.24
CA PRO A 280 30.84 -20.00 -10.54
C PRO A 280 32.01 -19.48 -11.38
N ASP A 281 31.79 -18.44 -12.17
CA ASP A 281 32.82 -17.84 -13.02
C ASP A 281 33.75 -16.91 -12.23
N ALA A 282 33.28 -16.39 -11.09
CA ALA A 282 34.07 -15.53 -10.21
C ALA A 282 34.83 -16.28 -9.11
N PHE A 283 34.77 -17.61 -9.07
CA PHE A 283 35.37 -18.46 -8.02
C PHE A 283 35.02 -18.04 -6.58
N ARG A 284 33.83 -17.44 -6.43
CA ARG A 284 33.33 -16.99 -5.12
C ARG A 284 32.38 -18.03 -4.55
N ASP A 285 32.79 -18.61 -3.47
CA ASP A 285 31.98 -19.58 -2.69
C ASP A 285 31.32 -18.84 -1.49
N THR A 286 30.67 -17.73 -1.81
CA THR A 286 29.93 -16.93 -0.82
C THR A 286 28.50 -16.77 -1.27
N TYR A 287 27.55 -17.02 -0.37
CA TYR A 287 26.14 -16.78 -0.67
C TYR A 287 25.43 -16.09 0.49
N GLN A 288 24.37 -15.37 0.15
CA GLN A 288 23.45 -14.79 1.11
C GLN A 288 22.03 -15.08 0.67
N ARG A 289 21.24 -15.64 1.56
CA ARG A 289 19.84 -15.95 1.35
C ARG A 289 19.00 -15.30 2.43
N GLN A 290 17.92 -14.67 2.03
CA GLN A 290 16.92 -14.12 2.96
C GLN A 290 15.55 -14.59 2.55
N ARG A 291 14.81 -15.13 3.50
CA ARG A 291 13.38 -15.37 3.36
C ARG A 291 12.66 -14.17 3.97
N ASP A 292 11.69 -13.66 3.25
CA ASP A 292 10.89 -12.51 3.69
C ASP A 292 9.40 -12.78 3.40
N ASN A 293 8.85 -13.75 4.13
CA ASN A 293 7.45 -14.11 4.00
C ASN A 293 6.62 -13.33 5.02
N LEU A 294 5.48 -12.84 4.57
CA LEU A 294 4.59 -12.02 5.38
C LEU A 294 3.14 -12.39 5.08
N LEU A 295 2.34 -12.53 6.11
CA LEU A 295 0.89 -12.65 6.02
C LEU A 295 0.25 -11.57 6.88
N ARG A 296 -0.62 -10.76 6.30
CA ARG A 296 -1.35 -9.70 6.98
C ARG A 296 -2.84 -9.85 6.75
N GLY A 297 -3.61 -9.66 7.78
CA GLY A 297 -5.07 -9.57 7.67
C GLY A 297 -5.59 -8.40 8.47
N ASN A 298 -6.59 -7.73 7.91
CA ASN A 298 -7.28 -6.63 8.56
C ASN A 298 -8.79 -6.77 8.39
N MET A 299 -9.51 -6.30 9.38
CA MET A 299 -10.96 -6.17 9.34
C MET A 299 -11.34 -4.83 9.95
N GLN A 300 -12.14 -4.08 9.26
CA GLN A 300 -12.69 -2.81 9.70
C GLN A 300 -14.21 -2.86 9.58
N LEU A 301 -14.87 -2.45 10.64
CA LEU A 301 -16.31 -2.37 10.71
C LEU A 301 -16.69 -0.98 11.21
N ASP A 302 -17.39 -0.22 10.36
CA ASP A 302 -17.89 1.11 10.67
C ASP A 302 -19.41 1.08 10.72
N TRP A 303 -19.96 1.37 11.88
CA TRP A 303 -21.40 1.39 12.10
C TRP A 303 -21.86 2.72 12.65
N LEU A 304 -22.54 3.49 11.80
CA LEU A 304 -23.22 4.70 12.21
C LEU A 304 -24.63 4.35 12.69
N CYS A 305 -24.82 4.36 14.00
CA CYS A 305 -26.09 4.05 14.63
C CYS A 305 -26.83 5.34 14.98
N ASN A 306 -28.05 5.47 14.47
CA ASN A 306 -28.95 6.56 14.82
C ASN A 306 -30.22 5.95 15.46
N THR A 307 -30.29 6.02 16.76
CA THR A 307 -31.44 5.50 17.51
C THR A 307 -32.18 6.69 18.13
N ARG A 308 -33.49 6.80 17.86
CA ARG A 308 -34.32 7.87 18.43
C ARG A 308 -34.23 8.00 19.95
N SER A 309 -33.93 6.90 20.65
CA SER A 309 -33.85 6.83 22.09
C SER A 309 -32.45 7.07 22.68
N ALA A 310 -31.36 6.76 21.92
CA ALA A 310 -30.00 6.80 22.44
C ALA A 310 -29.12 7.86 21.73
N GLY A 311 -29.67 8.58 20.76
CA GLY A 311 -28.90 9.55 19.97
C GLY A 311 -28.11 8.92 18.84
N VAL A 312 -27.22 9.70 18.26
CA VAL A 312 -26.31 9.28 17.16
C VAL A 312 -24.99 8.86 17.78
N PHE A 313 -24.53 7.64 17.50
CA PHE A 313 -23.21 7.18 17.87
C PHE A 313 -22.57 6.41 16.71
N ASN A 314 -21.27 6.52 16.61
CA ASN A 314 -20.45 5.80 15.63
C ASN A 314 -19.66 4.72 16.36
N VAL A 315 -19.76 3.50 15.86
CA VAL A 315 -18.96 2.37 16.33
C VAL A 315 -17.97 2.02 15.23
N ASN A 316 -16.69 2.19 15.52
CA ASN A 316 -15.61 1.78 14.68
C ASN A 316 -14.87 0.63 15.38
N LEU A 317 -14.86 -0.54 14.76
CA LEU A 317 -14.12 -1.70 15.22
C LEU A 317 -13.06 -2.04 14.19
N GLN A 318 -11.82 -2.12 14.64
CA GLN A 318 -10.69 -2.50 13.81
C GLN A 318 -9.99 -3.70 14.44
N ALA A 319 -9.70 -4.70 13.63
CA ALA A 319 -8.89 -5.84 13.99
C ALA A 319 -7.84 -6.07 12.93
N ALA A 320 -6.62 -6.34 13.35
CA ALA A 320 -5.51 -6.61 12.44
C ALA A 320 -4.61 -7.70 13.02
N PHE A 321 -4.05 -8.51 12.14
CA PHE A 321 -2.98 -9.44 12.50
C PHE A 321 -1.88 -9.38 11.45
N SER A 322 -0.65 -9.63 11.90
CA SER A 322 0.52 -9.74 11.04
C SER A 322 1.36 -10.93 11.51
N TYR A 323 1.74 -11.76 10.57
CA TYR A 323 2.69 -12.86 10.80
C TYR A 323 3.84 -12.73 9.81
N ALA A 324 5.07 -12.70 10.32
CA ALA A 324 6.28 -12.61 9.51
C ALA A 324 7.20 -13.78 9.79
N ASP A 325 7.61 -14.48 8.72
CA ASP A 325 8.67 -15.49 8.75
C ASP A 325 9.87 -14.93 7.98
N LYS A 326 10.82 -14.39 8.75
CA LYS A 326 12.04 -13.80 8.23
C LYS A 326 13.22 -14.62 8.68
N ARG A 327 14.00 -15.07 7.72
CA ARG A 327 15.23 -15.83 7.96
C ARG A 327 16.33 -15.29 7.07
N SER A 328 17.49 -15.04 7.66
CA SER A 328 18.70 -14.67 6.93
C SER A 328 19.77 -15.73 7.15
N GLU A 329 20.40 -16.13 6.08
CA GLU A 329 21.50 -17.06 6.05
C GLU A 329 22.60 -16.45 5.19
N SER A 330 23.82 -16.41 5.72
CA SER A 330 24.99 -15.96 4.98
C SER A 330 26.12 -16.95 5.17
N TYR A 331 26.75 -17.29 4.08
CA TYR A 331 27.98 -18.09 4.06
C TYR A 331 29.07 -17.27 3.43
N VAL A 332 30.17 -17.11 4.12
CA VAL A 332 31.35 -16.38 3.64
C VAL A 332 32.55 -17.30 3.74
N ASN A 333 33.06 -17.68 2.60
CA ASN A 333 34.35 -18.37 2.55
C ASN A 333 35.46 -17.31 2.53
N THR A 334 36.14 -17.16 3.66
CA THR A 334 37.29 -16.27 3.81
C THR A 334 38.59 -16.96 3.48
N SER A 335 38.60 -17.95 2.57
CA SER A 335 39.84 -18.48 2.10
C SER A 335 40.68 -17.31 1.57
N SER A 336 41.57 -16.85 2.41
CA SER A 336 42.59 -15.88 1.99
C SER A 336 43.30 -16.48 0.78
N SER A 337 43.73 -15.66 -0.13
CA SER A 337 44.43 -15.96 -1.36
C SER A 337 45.76 -16.69 -1.18
N SER A 338 45.90 -17.49 -0.12
CA SER A 338 47.09 -18.32 0.09
C SER A 338 46.91 -19.65 -0.68
N SER A 339 47.93 -20.06 -1.35
CA SER A 339 47.96 -21.34 -2.02
C SER A 339 47.67 -22.57 -1.12
N GLN A 340 47.82 -22.40 0.18
CA GLN A 340 47.47 -23.42 1.17
C GLN A 340 45.96 -23.59 1.36
N ALA A 341 45.18 -22.51 1.36
CA ALA A 341 43.73 -22.61 1.48
C ALA A 341 43.13 -23.34 0.27
N TYR A 342 43.70 -23.14 -0.89
CA TYR A 342 43.28 -23.83 -2.11
C TYR A 342 43.54 -25.32 -2.08
N LEU A 343 44.72 -25.73 -1.59
CA LEU A 343 45.08 -27.15 -1.42
C LEU A 343 44.19 -27.85 -0.40
N HIS A 344 43.80 -27.17 0.67
CA HIS A 344 42.93 -27.76 1.65
C HIS A 344 41.50 -27.99 1.07
N THR A 345 41.03 -27.07 0.30
CA THR A 345 39.71 -27.20 -0.35
C THR A 345 39.67 -28.36 -1.37
N MET A 346 40.77 -28.62 -2.00
CA MET A 346 40.88 -29.74 -2.97
C MET A 346 41.01 -31.11 -2.33
N THR A 347 41.48 -31.20 -1.09
CA THR A 347 41.64 -32.49 -0.37
C THR A 347 40.36 -32.91 0.34
N ASP A 348 39.46 -31.98 0.64
CA ASP A 348 38.18 -32.26 1.29
C ASP A 348 37.03 -32.37 0.31
N GLY A 349 37.28 -32.18 -0.98
CA GLY A 349 36.29 -32.20 -2.08
C GLY A 349 36.20 -33.62 -2.71
#